data_9fc83c754562fa26b607f0b6ffa3f2d4
#
_entry.id   9fc83c754562fa26b607f0b6ffa3f2d4
#
_cell.length_a   1.000
_cell.length_b   1.000
_cell.length_c   1.000
_cell.angle_alpha   90.00
_cell.angle_beta   90.00
_cell.angle_gamma   90.00
#
_symmetry.space_group_name_H-M   'P 1'
#
loop_
_entity.id
_entity.type
_entity.pdbx_description
1 polymer ?
#
loop_
_entity_poly.entity_id
_entity_poly.type
_entity_poly.pdbx_seq_one_letter_code
_entity_poly.pdbx_strand_id
1 'polypeptide(L)'
;MFFSRSVRLFQFGGIGIIGSLATGCSFGLSEEAFLACTRLYDGDVSLEGFKKQNEALYSELSDAGFFDDVEAVSSIKSCYLHITQACNMNCVGCYSWSRSRNVSKDLSTSEVFHVLDGLRNMNIERIVVSGGEPFLRDDLPQILRYARESCSIDKIEVITNGTLLSREAVRSVKDFVDCIALSIDRASSKYPSLIRKGPPFEKLVDCVTLIRQEGIKAHLIATIHSENYEQYNEFINLACFLGASLNFSLLSCPVDGDCRSFCPDDSVLKKIADSAFTSNSMFSTKGKSYSDFFQNEIKGKCAAGAKVASVGHDGNVYPCHMLHVSDMCAGNILKDSLEEIALNLHSFSSRCSCVDDIAKCRDCDYRYYCGGGCRARSLLDGGNLDSPDSY
;
A
#
# COMPACT_ATOMS: atom_id res chain seq x y z
N MET A 1 -10.58 -25.67 18.61
CA MET A 1 -10.42 -24.21 18.50
C MET A 1 -11.78 -23.67 18.12
N PHE A 2 -12.33 -22.74 18.87
CA PHE A 2 -13.69 -22.25 18.66
C PHE A 2 -13.75 -21.01 17.76
N PHE A 3 -12.70 -20.19 17.78
CA PHE A 3 -12.54 -19.13 16.81
C PHE A 3 -12.03 -19.67 15.46
N SER A 4 -12.30 -18.94 14.39
CA SER A 4 -11.68 -19.18 13.08
C SER A 4 -10.15 -19.26 13.19
N ARG A 5 -9.52 -20.08 12.36
CA ARG A 5 -8.05 -20.21 12.29
C ARG A 5 -7.32 -18.92 11.96
N SER A 6 -8.02 -17.97 11.36
CA SER A 6 -7.49 -16.64 11.02
C SER A 6 -7.47 -15.68 12.20
N VAL A 7 -8.15 -15.99 13.31
CA VAL A 7 -8.26 -15.10 14.48
C VAL A 7 -6.95 -15.07 15.25
N ARG A 8 -6.59 -13.89 15.71
CA ARG A 8 -5.46 -13.64 16.59
C ARG A 8 -5.90 -12.80 17.78
N LEU A 9 -5.45 -13.21 18.96
CA LEU A 9 -5.52 -12.45 20.21
C LEU A 9 -4.12 -11.95 20.55
N PHE A 10 -3.97 -10.67 20.80
CA PHE A 10 -2.68 -10.07 21.13
C PHE A 10 -2.87 -8.77 21.92
N GLN A 11 -1.80 -8.28 22.53
CA GLN A 11 -1.79 -6.99 23.21
C GLN A 11 -1.00 -5.97 22.38
N PHE A 12 -1.48 -4.74 22.35
CA PHE A 12 -0.80 -3.62 21.70
C PHE A 12 -1.04 -2.34 22.50
N GLY A 13 0.05 -1.67 22.92
CA GLY A 13 -0.05 -0.45 23.72
C GLY A 13 -0.83 -0.62 25.03
N GLY A 14 -0.80 -1.80 25.64
CA GLY A 14 -1.53 -2.13 26.88
C GLY A 14 -3.01 -2.47 26.67
N ILE A 15 -3.49 -2.51 25.42
CA ILE A 15 -4.88 -2.84 25.07
C ILE A 15 -4.92 -4.27 24.51
N GLY A 16 -5.85 -5.10 25.01
CA GLY A 16 -6.16 -6.40 24.43
C GLY A 16 -6.87 -6.24 23.09
N ILE A 17 -6.43 -6.96 22.07
CA ILE A 17 -6.98 -6.88 20.71
C ILE A 17 -7.36 -8.27 20.23
N ILE A 18 -8.53 -8.40 19.61
CA ILE A 18 -8.91 -9.54 18.78
C ILE A 18 -8.99 -9.11 17.33
N GLY A 19 -8.45 -9.91 16.42
CA GLY A 19 -8.50 -9.57 15.00
C GLY A 19 -8.49 -10.80 14.10
N SER A 20 -9.01 -10.66 12.88
CA SER A 20 -9.04 -11.70 11.85
C SER A 20 -8.08 -11.36 10.72
N LEU A 21 -7.07 -12.22 10.51
CA LEU A 21 -6.13 -12.09 9.40
C LEU A 21 -6.80 -12.32 8.02
N ALA A 22 -7.96 -12.97 7.98
CA ALA A 22 -8.69 -13.21 6.74
C ALA A 22 -9.40 -11.94 6.25
N THR A 23 -10.07 -11.22 7.16
CA THR A 23 -10.82 -10.00 6.84
C THR A 23 -10.02 -8.71 7.06
N GLY A 24 -8.98 -8.76 7.89
CA GLY A 24 -8.25 -7.58 8.36
C GLY A 24 -8.93 -6.85 9.52
N CYS A 25 -10.14 -7.24 9.88
CA CYS A 25 -10.91 -6.59 10.94
C CYS A 25 -10.27 -6.82 12.31
N SER A 26 -10.26 -5.79 13.17
CA SER A 26 -9.77 -5.91 14.55
C SER A 26 -10.54 -5.00 15.50
N PHE A 27 -10.66 -5.45 16.76
CA PHE A 27 -11.35 -4.73 17.84
C PHE A 27 -10.46 -4.64 19.08
N GLY A 28 -10.46 -3.49 19.74
CA GLY A 28 -9.95 -3.35 21.08
C GLY A 28 -10.94 -3.92 22.10
N LEU A 29 -10.46 -4.68 23.05
CA LEU A 29 -11.25 -5.35 24.10
C LEU A 29 -10.99 -4.71 25.46
N SER A 30 -12.01 -4.65 26.33
CA SER A 30 -11.79 -4.42 27.75
C SER A 30 -10.96 -5.57 28.35
N GLU A 31 -10.36 -5.36 29.50
CA GLU A 31 -9.57 -6.39 30.19
C GLU A 31 -10.40 -7.67 30.43
N GLU A 32 -11.66 -7.50 30.86
CA GLU A 32 -12.59 -8.62 31.09
C GLU A 32 -12.92 -9.38 29.79
N ALA A 33 -13.21 -8.62 28.70
CA ALA A 33 -13.51 -9.21 27.40
C ALA A 33 -12.29 -9.91 26.81
N PHE A 34 -11.10 -9.34 26.96
CA PHE A 34 -9.85 -9.96 26.52
C PHE A 34 -9.58 -11.27 27.25
N LEU A 35 -9.74 -11.29 28.58
CA LEU A 35 -9.58 -12.51 29.37
C LEU A 35 -10.61 -13.58 28.99
N ALA A 36 -11.87 -13.19 28.76
CA ALA A 36 -12.91 -14.11 28.31
C ALA A 36 -12.58 -14.73 26.95
N CYS A 37 -12.13 -13.90 25.98
CA CYS A 37 -11.69 -14.36 24.67
C CYS A 37 -10.46 -15.26 24.75
N THR A 38 -9.48 -14.96 25.63
CA THR A 38 -8.29 -15.79 25.84
C THR A 38 -8.67 -17.17 26.35
N ARG A 39 -9.55 -17.26 27.33
CA ARG A 39 -10.02 -18.56 27.86
C ARG A 39 -10.74 -19.41 26.80
N LEU A 40 -11.49 -18.77 25.90
CA LEU A 40 -12.11 -19.46 24.77
C LEU A 40 -11.07 -19.89 23.72
N TYR A 41 -10.10 -19.03 23.44
CA TYR A 41 -9.02 -19.30 22.48
C TYR A 41 -8.14 -20.46 22.91
N ASP A 42 -7.80 -20.52 24.20
CA ASP A 42 -6.98 -21.57 24.81
C ASP A 42 -7.78 -22.87 25.04
N GLY A 43 -9.10 -22.83 24.96
CA GLY A 43 -9.98 -23.98 25.12
C GLY A 43 -10.38 -24.26 26.58
N ASP A 44 -10.13 -23.31 27.48
CA ASP A 44 -10.50 -23.41 28.90
C ASP A 44 -12.01 -23.33 29.17
N VAL A 45 -12.73 -22.80 28.19
CA VAL A 45 -14.19 -22.62 28.20
C VAL A 45 -14.78 -23.14 26.88
N SER A 46 -15.94 -23.79 26.93
CA SER A 46 -16.65 -24.17 25.71
C SER A 46 -17.32 -22.97 25.05
N LEU A 47 -17.61 -23.06 23.76
CA LEU A 47 -18.30 -21.99 23.01
C LEU A 47 -19.69 -21.69 23.64
N GLU A 48 -20.41 -22.72 24.06
CA GLU A 48 -21.71 -22.56 24.76
C GLU A 48 -21.55 -21.85 26.10
N GLY A 49 -20.51 -22.21 26.86
CA GLY A 49 -20.16 -21.57 28.12
C GLY A 49 -19.81 -20.11 27.95
N PHE A 50 -18.99 -19.79 26.91
CA PHE A 50 -18.61 -18.45 26.56
C PHE A 50 -19.85 -17.62 26.17
N LYS A 51 -20.70 -18.14 25.27
CA LYS A 51 -21.92 -17.48 24.83
C LYS A 51 -22.87 -17.15 26.00
N LYS A 52 -23.04 -18.09 26.92
CA LYS A 52 -23.93 -17.89 28.09
C LYS A 52 -23.40 -16.81 29.04
N GLN A 53 -22.09 -16.71 29.20
CA GLN A 53 -21.46 -15.75 30.12
C GLN A 53 -21.20 -14.38 29.51
N ASN A 54 -21.10 -14.30 28.17
CA ASN A 54 -20.68 -13.09 27.45
C ASN A 54 -21.55 -12.89 26.20
N GLU A 55 -22.88 -12.89 26.35
CA GLU A 55 -23.85 -12.89 25.24
C GLU A 55 -23.65 -11.71 24.27
N ALA A 56 -23.49 -10.49 24.80
CA ALA A 56 -23.28 -9.30 23.98
C ALA A 56 -21.98 -9.38 23.19
N LEU A 57 -20.86 -9.74 23.84
CA LEU A 57 -19.55 -9.91 23.19
C LEU A 57 -19.60 -11.03 22.13
N TYR A 58 -20.27 -12.14 22.42
CA TYR A 58 -20.45 -13.22 21.45
C TYR A 58 -21.20 -12.74 20.21
N SER A 59 -22.30 -11.97 20.37
CA SER A 59 -23.06 -11.44 19.26
C SER A 59 -22.21 -10.53 18.37
N GLU A 60 -21.48 -9.57 18.96
CA GLU A 60 -20.60 -8.67 18.22
C GLU A 60 -19.50 -9.41 17.45
N LEU A 61 -18.85 -10.39 18.07
CA LEU A 61 -17.83 -11.21 17.43
C LEU A 61 -18.39 -12.13 16.34
N SER A 62 -19.61 -12.65 16.54
CA SER A 62 -20.29 -13.48 15.54
C SER A 62 -20.68 -12.67 14.32
N ASP A 63 -21.27 -11.49 14.53
CA ASP A 63 -21.65 -10.57 13.45
C ASP A 63 -20.43 -10.09 12.63
N ALA A 64 -19.27 -10.03 13.28
CA ALA A 64 -18.01 -9.70 12.63
C ALA A 64 -17.30 -10.92 11.99
N GLY A 65 -17.87 -12.13 12.04
CA GLY A 65 -17.37 -13.34 11.38
C GLY A 65 -16.16 -13.96 12.06
N PHE A 66 -15.97 -13.79 13.38
CA PHE A 66 -14.80 -14.33 14.09
C PHE A 66 -14.89 -15.83 14.35
N PHE A 67 -16.06 -16.42 14.22
CA PHE A 67 -16.27 -17.86 14.41
C PHE A 67 -16.34 -18.65 13.10
N ASP A 68 -16.45 -17.96 11.96
CA ASP A 68 -16.55 -18.57 10.66
C ASP A 68 -15.16 -18.77 10.04
N ASP A 69 -14.86 -19.98 9.58
CA ASP A 69 -13.67 -20.21 8.77
C ASP A 69 -13.89 -19.64 7.36
N VAL A 70 -13.68 -18.34 7.24
CA VAL A 70 -13.62 -17.69 5.94
C VAL A 70 -12.29 -18.05 5.30
N GLU A 71 -12.31 -18.90 4.27
CA GLU A 71 -11.17 -19.01 3.40
C GLU A 71 -10.90 -17.63 2.82
N ALA A 72 -9.71 -17.11 3.08
CA ALA A 72 -9.27 -15.88 2.45
C ALA A 72 -9.19 -16.15 0.94
N VAL A 73 -10.26 -15.81 0.23
CA VAL A 73 -10.26 -15.89 -1.24
C VAL A 73 -9.19 -14.91 -1.70
N SER A 74 -8.05 -15.46 -2.11
CA SER A 74 -6.97 -14.70 -2.73
C SER A 74 -7.45 -14.22 -4.10
N SER A 75 -8.16 -13.09 -4.14
CA SER A 75 -8.51 -12.44 -5.38
C SER A 75 -7.78 -11.12 -5.48
N ILE A 76 -6.97 -10.97 -6.51
CA ILE A 76 -6.27 -9.71 -6.79
C ILE A 76 -7.32 -8.68 -7.16
N LYS A 77 -7.40 -7.61 -6.37
CA LYS A 77 -8.38 -6.53 -6.53
C LYS A 77 -7.76 -5.21 -6.96
N SER A 78 -6.45 -5.07 -6.79
CA SER A 78 -5.73 -3.84 -7.09
C SER A 78 -4.52 -4.12 -7.98
N CYS A 79 -4.30 -3.28 -8.99
CA CYS A 79 -3.16 -3.40 -9.88
C CYS A 79 -2.43 -2.07 -10.05
N TYR A 80 -1.11 -2.08 -9.88
CA TYR A 80 -0.26 -0.99 -10.34
C TYR A 80 -0.01 -1.16 -11.84
N LEU A 81 -0.38 -0.18 -12.63
CA LEU A 81 -0.20 -0.20 -14.08
C LEU A 81 0.86 0.83 -14.48
N HIS A 82 2.04 0.36 -14.84
CA HIS A 82 3.11 1.19 -15.37
C HIS A 82 2.90 1.36 -16.87
N ILE A 83 2.32 2.48 -17.28
CA ILE A 83 2.00 2.74 -18.70
C ILE A 83 3.19 3.22 -19.52
N THR A 84 4.27 3.65 -18.86
CA THR A 84 5.50 4.12 -19.50
C THR A 84 6.73 3.92 -18.63
N GLN A 85 7.89 3.71 -19.23
CA GLN A 85 9.19 3.83 -18.55
C GLN A 85 9.78 5.23 -18.66
N ALA A 86 9.30 6.05 -19.62
CA ALA A 86 9.80 7.40 -19.80
C ALA A 86 9.52 8.26 -18.56
N CYS A 87 10.51 9.05 -18.17
CA CYS A 87 10.39 10.00 -17.07
C CYS A 87 11.30 11.20 -17.31
N ASN A 88 10.79 12.39 -17.02
CA ASN A 88 11.55 13.63 -17.11
C ASN A 88 12.34 13.96 -15.83
N MET A 89 12.38 13.02 -14.86
CA MET A 89 13.16 13.14 -13.63
C MET A 89 14.07 11.93 -13.43
N ASN A 90 15.14 12.13 -12.67
CA ASN A 90 16.08 11.07 -12.29
C ASN A 90 16.26 11.05 -10.76
N CYS A 91 15.22 10.57 -10.06
CA CYS A 91 15.17 10.54 -8.60
C CYS A 91 16.13 9.47 -8.04
N VAL A 92 16.81 9.79 -6.95
CA VAL A 92 17.57 8.82 -6.17
C VAL A 92 16.61 7.83 -5.51
N GLY A 93 16.87 6.54 -5.61
CA GLY A 93 16.02 5.50 -5.03
C GLY A 93 14.64 5.36 -5.69
N CYS A 94 14.50 5.76 -6.95
CA CYS A 94 13.25 5.58 -7.68
C CYS A 94 12.96 4.08 -7.89
N TYR A 95 11.84 3.58 -7.35
CA TYR A 95 11.48 2.16 -7.41
C TYR A 95 11.26 1.62 -8.83
N SER A 96 10.86 2.50 -9.77
CA SER A 96 10.66 2.16 -11.19
C SER A 96 11.90 2.50 -12.05
N TRP A 97 13.04 2.83 -11.41
CA TRP A 97 14.24 3.14 -12.15
C TRP A 97 14.79 1.88 -12.85
N SER A 98 15.19 2.03 -14.09
CA SER A 98 15.92 1.01 -14.84
C SER A 98 16.97 1.66 -15.75
N ARG A 99 17.99 0.88 -16.14
CA ARG A 99 19.01 1.33 -17.11
C ARG A 99 18.45 1.63 -18.49
N SER A 100 17.30 1.01 -18.83
CA SER A 100 16.60 1.21 -20.10
C SER A 100 15.58 2.35 -20.06
N ARG A 101 15.49 3.10 -18.95
CA ARG A 101 14.59 4.27 -18.85
C ARG A 101 14.81 5.25 -20.00
N ASN A 102 13.72 5.72 -20.60
CA ASN A 102 13.68 6.60 -21.78
C ASN A 102 14.22 5.99 -23.10
N VAL A 103 14.60 4.70 -23.10
CA VAL A 103 15.14 3.99 -24.28
C VAL A 103 14.24 2.83 -24.68
N SER A 104 13.63 2.15 -23.70
CA SER A 104 12.69 1.06 -23.97
C SER A 104 11.43 1.57 -24.65
N LYS A 105 10.89 0.76 -25.55
CA LYS A 105 9.60 1.03 -26.20
C LYS A 105 8.47 0.68 -25.23
N ASP A 106 7.61 1.66 -24.95
CA ASP A 106 6.38 1.44 -24.22
C ASP A 106 5.32 0.76 -25.11
N LEU A 107 4.33 0.15 -24.49
CA LEU A 107 3.14 -0.33 -25.18
C LEU A 107 2.40 0.80 -25.88
N SER A 108 1.90 0.53 -27.07
CA SER A 108 0.98 1.42 -27.80
C SER A 108 -0.34 1.56 -27.04
N THR A 109 -1.13 2.57 -27.38
CA THR A 109 -2.46 2.80 -26.80
C THR A 109 -3.35 1.55 -26.92
N SER A 110 -3.34 0.89 -28.08
CA SER A 110 -4.14 -0.32 -28.31
C SER A 110 -3.66 -1.50 -27.45
N GLU A 111 -2.35 -1.67 -27.27
CA GLU A 111 -1.81 -2.70 -26.41
C GLU A 111 -2.16 -2.42 -24.93
N VAL A 112 -2.12 -1.16 -24.49
CA VAL A 112 -2.60 -0.78 -23.13
C VAL A 112 -4.09 -1.07 -22.95
N PHE A 113 -4.92 -0.89 -23.99
CA PHE A 113 -6.33 -1.28 -23.94
C PHE A 113 -6.49 -2.80 -23.75
N HIS A 114 -5.71 -3.62 -24.46
CA HIS A 114 -5.71 -5.09 -24.24
C HIS A 114 -5.26 -5.46 -22.82
N VAL A 115 -4.27 -4.75 -22.26
CA VAL A 115 -3.90 -4.91 -20.84
C VAL A 115 -5.09 -4.63 -19.93
N LEU A 116 -5.80 -3.51 -20.14
CA LEU A 116 -6.97 -3.13 -19.35
C LEU A 116 -8.12 -4.13 -19.47
N ASP A 117 -8.34 -4.70 -20.67
CA ASP A 117 -9.29 -5.79 -20.86
C ASP A 117 -8.89 -7.05 -20.06
N GLY A 118 -7.61 -7.39 -20.05
CA GLY A 118 -7.07 -8.46 -19.21
C GLY A 118 -7.33 -8.20 -17.72
N LEU A 119 -7.07 -6.97 -17.23
CA LEU A 119 -7.31 -6.60 -15.85
C LEU A 119 -8.81 -6.67 -15.48
N ARG A 120 -9.70 -6.23 -16.38
CA ARG A 120 -11.15 -6.40 -16.22
C ARG A 120 -11.54 -7.88 -16.07
N ASN A 121 -10.98 -8.75 -16.94
CA ASN A 121 -11.25 -10.18 -16.90
C ASN A 121 -10.70 -10.87 -15.63
N MET A 122 -9.68 -10.29 -15.00
CA MET A 122 -9.18 -10.69 -13.69
C MET A 122 -10.00 -10.09 -12.53
N ASN A 123 -11.08 -9.35 -12.80
CA ASN A 123 -11.92 -8.66 -11.81
C ASN A 123 -11.14 -7.66 -10.93
N ILE A 124 -10.21 -6.93 -11.55
CA ILE A 124 -9.51 -5.82 -10.88
C ILE A 124 -10.48 -4.65 -10.69
N GLU A 125 -10.62 -4.21 -9.44
CA GLU A 125 -11.53 -3.13 -9.05
C GLU A 125 -10.79 -1.77 -8.96
N ARG A 126 -9.49 -1.79 -8.69
CA ARG A 126 -8.66 -0.59 -8.52
C ARG A 126 -7.40 -0.66 -9.36
N ILE A 127 -7.10 0.42 -10.09
CA ILE A 127 -5.80 0.61 -10.72
C ILE A 127 -5.09 1.85 -10.19
N VAL A 128 -3.77 1.72 -10.05
CA VAL A 128 -2.85 2.83 -9.76
C VAL A 128 -1.97 3.02 -10.98
N VAL A 129 -2.28 4.02 -11.78
CA VAL A 129 -1.53 4.34 -13.00
C VAL A 129 -0.25 5.07 -12.61
N SER A 130 0.88 4.52 -13.01
CA SER A 130 2.22 5.00 -12.67
C SER A 130 3.20 4.63 -13.79
N GLY A 131 4.47 4.41 -13.44
CA GLY A 131 5.55 4.04 -14.34
C GLY A 131 6.74 4.96 -14.16
N GLY A 132 7.22 5.59 -15.24
CA GLY A 132 8.08 6.76 -15.17
C GLY A 132 7.27 7.99 -14.76
N GLU A 133 6.85 8.80 -15.74
CA GLU A 133 5.90 9.90 -15.52
C GLU A 133 4.70 9.73 -16.45
N PRO A 134 3.51 9.40 -15.94
CA PRO A 134 2.33 9.16 -16.79
C PRO A 134 1.94 10.33 -17.67
N PHE A 135 2.10 11.57 -17.20
CA PHE A 135 1.77 12.77 -17.96
C PHE A 135 2.74 13.11 -19.11
N LEU A 136 3.76 12.27 -19.35
CA LEU A 136 4.54 12.31 -20.58
C LEU A 136 3.82 11.64 -21.76
N ARG A 137 2.77 10.82 -21.49
CA ARG A 137 1.99 10.17 -22.54
C ARG A 137 0.84 11.09 -22.99
N ASP A 138 0.83 11.48 -24.25
CA ASP A 138 -0.24 12.30 -24.84
C ASP A 138 -1.58 11.56 -24.85
N ASP A 139 -1.57 10.22 -24.88
CA ASP A 139 -2.75 9.37 -24.88
C ASP A 139 -3.24 8.98 -23.47
N LEU A 140 -2.63 9.51 -22.40
CA LEU A 140 -3.07 9.27 -21.01
C LEU A 140 -4.59 9.46 -20.82
N PRO A 141 -5.22 10.54 -21.31
CA PRO A 141 -6.66 10.73 -21.14
C PRO A 141 -7.49 9.64 -21.83
N GLN A 142 -7.02 9.11 -22.97
CA GLN A 142 -7.69 8.02 -23.68
C GLN A 142 -7.59 6.71 -22.91
N ILE A 143 -6.42 6.41 -22.32
CA ILE A 143 -6.18 5.22 -21.50
C ILE A 143 -7.09 5.26 -20.27
N LEU A 144 -7.15 6.37 -19.56
CA LEU A 144 -7.97 6.52 -18.34
C LEU A 144 -9.47 6.46 -18.66
N ARG A 145 -9.90 7.05 -19.78
CA ARG A 145 -11.28 6.93 -20.27
C ARG A 145 -11.63 5.46 -20.54
N TYR A 146 -10.78 4.74 -21.25
CA TYR A 146 -11.00 3.33 -21.56
C TYR A 146 -11.11 2.48 -20.29
N ALA A 147 -10.22 2.70 -19.32
CA ALA A 147 -10.29 2.03 -18.02
C ALA A 147 -11.61 2.27 -17.29
N ARG A 148 -12.10 3.52 -17.30
CA ARG A 148 -13.34 3.92 -16.62
C ARG A 148 -14.59 3.43 -17.36
N GLU A 149 -14.71 3.76 -18.65
CA GLU A 149 -15.95 3.59 -19.40
C GLU A 149 -16.08 2.17 -20.00
N SER A 150 -14.98 1.61 -20.52
CA SER A 150 -15.00 0.30 -21.19
C SER A 150 -14.71 -0.86 -20.27
N CYS A 151 -13.80 -0.68 -19.29
CA CYS A 151 -13.42 -1.72 -18.36
C CYS A 151 -14.15 -1.64 -17.02
N SER A 152 -14.90 -0.55 -16.76
CA SER A 152 -15.67 -0.33 -15.54
C SER A 152 -14.81 -0.45 -14.26
N ILE A 153 -13.58 0.04 -14.30
CA ILE A 153 -12.70 0.05 -13.13
C ILE A 153 -13.25 1.06 -12.11
N ASP A 154 -13.54 0.58 -10.90
CA ASP A 154 -14.21 1.36 -9.85
C ASP A 154 -13.35 2.50 -9.31
N LYS A 155 -12.04 2.25 -9.14
CA LYS A 155 -11.10 3.22 -8.57
C LYS A 155 -9.87 3.40 -9.45
N ILE A 156 -9.64 4.63 -9.88
CA ILE A 156 -8.49 5.00 -10.73
C ILE A 156 -7.70 6.11 -10.04
N GLU A 157 -6.45 5.83 -9.74
CA GLU A 157 -5.49 6.75 -9.16
C GLU A 157 -4.32 6.95 -10.13
N VAL A 158 -3.82 8.19 -10.25
CA VAL A 158 -2.62 8.49 -11.05
C VAL A 158 -1.54 9.03 -10.13
N ILE A 159 -0.36 8.39 -10.12
CA ILE A 159 0.82 8.88 -9.40
C ILE A 159 1.67 9.71 -10.36
N THR A 160 2.01 10.93 -9.96
CA THR A 160 2.82 11.86 -10.76
C THR A 160 3.87 12.58 -9.93
N ASN A 161 4.93 13.03 -10.60
CA ASN A 161 5.92 13.93 -10.01
C ASN A 161 5.48 15.40 -10.01
N GLY A 162 4.35 15.73 -10.64
CA GLY A 162 3.73 17.06 -10.67
C GLY A 162 4.35 18.07 -11.63
N THR A 163 5.46 17.76 -12.29
CA THR A 163 6.19 18.72 -13.15
C THR A 163 5.36 19.17 -14.36
N LEU A 164 4.53 18.27 -14.90
CA LEU A 164 3.73 18.48 -16.11
C LEU A 164 2.26 18.81 -15.81
N LEU A 165 1.89 18.92 -14.54
CA LEU A 165 0.52 19.28 -14.19
C LEU A 165 0.24 20.75 -14.53
N SER A 166 -0.59 20.93 -15.54
CA SER A 166 -1.25 22.19 -15.89
C SER A 166 -2.76 22.04 -15.69
N ARG A 167 -3.50 23.14 -15.78
CA ARG A 167 -4.96 23.11 -15.72
C ARG A 167 -5.57 22.27 -16.84
N GLU A 168 -4.99 22.35 -18.04
CA GLU A 168 -5.39 21.54 -19.20
C GLU A 168 -5.15 20.06 -18.96
N ALA A 169 -3.97 19.70 -18.44
CA ALA A 169 -3.62 18.33 -18.14
C ALA A 169 -4.56 17.72 -17.06
N VAL A 170 -4.84 18.46 -15.98
CA VAL A 170 -5.78 18.00 -14.95
C VAL A 170 -7.20 17.85 -15.51
N ARG A 171 -7.67 18.83 -16.30
CA ARG A 171 -9.01 18.79 -16.91
C ARG A 171 -9.18 17.65 -17.90
N SER A 172 -8.13 17.29 -18.63
CA SER A 172 -8.21 16.19 -19.61
C SER A 172 -8.44 14.82 -18.98
N VAL A 173 -8.16 14.67 -17.69
CA VAL A 173 -8.29 13.39 -16.97
C VAL A 173 -9.36 13.38 -15.87
N LYS A 174 -9.91 14.54 -15.48
CA LYS A 174 -10.71 14.71 -14.28
C LYS A 174 -11.96 13.83 -14.19
N ASP A 175 -12.58 13.53 -15.32
CA ASP A 175 -13.82 12.75 -15.37
C ASP A 175 -13.57 11.24 -15.28
N PHE A 176 -12.29 10.82 -15.32
CA PHE A 176 -11.89 9.41 -15.36
C PHE A 176 -11.10 8.98 -14.14
N VAL A 177 -10.60 9.92 -13.31
CA VAL A 177 -9.77 9.62 -12.13
C VAL A 177 -10.46 9.99 -10.83
N ASP A 178 -10.24 9.19 -9.79
CA ASP A 178 -10.74 9.48 -8.44
C ASP A 178 -9.72 10.28 -7.63
N CYS A 179 -8.43 10.08 -7.92
CA CYS A 179 -7.35 10.65 -7.15
C CYS A 179 -6.12 10.92 -8.02
N ILE A 180 -5.46 12.04 -7.78
CA ILE A 180 -4.11 12.30 -8.28
C ILE A 180 -3.16 12.38 -7.09
N ALA A 181 -2.18 11.47 -7.08
CA ALA A 181 -1.19 11.37 -6.03
C ALA A 181 0.12 12.06 -6.44
N LEU A 182 0.55 13.02 -5.64
CA LEU A 182 1.80 13.75 -5.82
C LEU A 182 2.89 13.20 -4.93
N SER A 183 4.01 12.87 -5.52
CA SER A 183 5.19 12.41 -4.81
C SER A 183 6.00 13.60 -4.28
N ILE A 184 6.28 13.63 -2.98
CA ILE A 184 7.04 14.70 -2.31
C ILE A 184 8.18 14.11 -1.46
N ASP A 185 9.24 14.90 -1.22
CA ASP A 185 10.37 14.54 -0.34
C ASP A 185 10.77 15.69 0.61
N ARG A 186 9.97 16.72 0.71
CA ARG A 186 10.12 17.85 1.64
C ARG A 186 8.77 18.45 2.01
N ALA A 187 8.67 18.95 3.23
CA ALA A 187 7.43 19.51 3.75
C ALA A 187 7.30 21.04 3.57
N SER A 188 8.37 21.73 3.17
CA SER A 188 8.35 23.17 2.90
C SER A 188 9.52 23.59 2.00
N SER A 189 9.48 24.82 1.47
CA SER A 189 10.53 25.41 0.64
C SER A 189 11.85 25.64 1.37
N LYS A 190 11.85 25.67 2.71
CA LYS A 190 13.08 25.82 3.50
C LYS A 190 14.01 24.60 3.43
N TYR A 191 13.47 23.44 3.01
CA TYR A 191 14.25 22.21 2.89
C TYR A 191 14.65 21.93 1.43
N PRO A 192 15.84 21.39 1.18
CA PRO A 192 16.22 20.94 -0.15
C PRO A 192 15.45 19.68 -0.56
N SER A 193 15.21 19.51 -1.86
CA SER A 193 14.76 18.24 -2.44
C SER A 193 16.00 17.41 -2.79
N LEU A 194 16.40 16.53 -1.89
CA LEU A 194 17.65 15.78 -2.00
C LEU A 194 17.55 14.59 -2.95
N ILE A 195 16.46 13.84 -2.85
CA ILE A 195 16.30 12.59 -3.60
C ILE A 195 15.59 12.80 -4.94
N ARG A 196 14.65 13.76 -5.01
CA ARG A 196 13.85 13.97 -6.23
C ARG A 196 14.46 14.99 -7.17
N LYS A 197 15.10 16.05 -6.64
CA LYS A 197 15.57 17.20 -7.45
C LYS A 197 14.46 17.74 -8.36
N GLY A 198 13.22 17.72 -7.83
CA GLY A 198 11.98 18.02 -8.53
C GLY A 198 11.68 19.51 -8.65
N PRO A 199 10.43 19.87 -9.00
CA PRO A 199 10.01 21.26 -9.16
C PRO A 199 10.13 22.03 -7.84
N PRO A 200 10.13 23.38 -7.90
CA PRO A 200 10.01 24.21 -6.70
C PRO A 200 8.84 23.76 -5.83
N PHE A 201 9.00 23.93 -4.50
CA PHE A 201 7.97 23.51 -3.54
C PHE A 201 6.61 24.17 -3.81
N GLU A 202 6.65 25.45 -4.18
CA GLU A 202 5.47 26.25 -4.52
C GLU A 202 4.69 25.62 -5.69
N LYS A 203 5.39 25.10 -6.68
CA LYS A 203 4.75 24.38 -7.81
C LYS A 203 3.99 23.14 -7.34
N LEU A 204 4.51 22.41 -6.33
CA LEU A 204 3.82 21.25 -5.76
C LEU A 204 2.55 21.69 -5.02
N VAL A 205 2.60 22.78 -4.26
CA VAL A 205 1.44 23.39 -3.60
C VAL A 205 0.39 23.82 -4.61
N ASP A 206 0.81 24.48 -5.69
CA ASP A 206 -0.07 24.88 -6.79
C ASP A 206 -0.74 23.67 -7.45
N CYS A 207 -0.01 22.57 -7.66
CA CYS A 207 -0.55 21.33 -8.21
C CYS A 207 -1.67 20.77 -7.32
N VAL A 208 -1.45 20.68 -6.00
CA VAL A 208 -2.49 20.20 -5.06
C VAL A 208 -3.72 21.09 -5.12
N THR A 209 -3.51 22.39 -5.10
CA THR A 209 -4.59 23.39 -5.20
C THR A 209 -5.38 23.22 -6.50
N LEU A 210 -4.70 23.07 -7.61
CA LEU A 210 -5.29 22.87 -8.93
C LEU A 210 -6.13 21.57 -8.99
N ILE A 211 -5.58 20.46 -8.55
CA ILE A 211 -6.27 19.16 -8.51
C ILE A 211 -7.59 19.29 -7.77
N ARG A 212 -7.56 19.91 -6.58
CA ARG A 212 -8.75 20.10 -5.75
C ARG A 212 -9.76 21.07 -6.36
N GLN A 213 -9.31 22.14 -7.01
CA GLN A 213 -10.18 23.09 -7.73
C GLN A 213 -10.96 22.43 -8.87
N GLU A 214 -10.38 21.42 -9.52
CA GLU A 214 -11.05 20.64 -10.57
C GLU A 214 -11.91 19.47 -9.99
N GLY A 215 -12.04 19.38 -8.66
CA GLY A 215 -12.93 18.43 -7.99
C GLY A 215 -12.34 17.04 -7.76
N ILE A 216 -11.04 16.85 -8.03
CA ILE A 216 -10.34 15.57 -7.86
C ILE A 216 -9.74 15.50 -6.45
N LYS A 217 -9.70 14.30 -5.85
CA LYS A 217 -8.98 14.07 -4.59
C LYS A 217 -7.48 14.21 -4.80
N ALA A 218 -6.83 15.02 -3.99
CA ALA A 218 -5.37 15.10 -3.94
C ALA A 218 -4.81 14.21 -2.84
N HIS A 219 -3.75 13.48 -3.16
CA HIS A 219 -3.03 12.63 -2.23
C HIS A 219 -1.54 12.97 -2.26
N LEU A 220 -0.89 13.01 -1.11
CA LEU A 220 0.55 13.21 -1.00
C LEU A 220 1.24 11.90 -0.64
N ILE A 221 2.26 11.54 -1.40
CA ILE A 221 3.14 10.41 -1.08
C ILE A 221 4.48 11.00 -0.62
N ALA A 222 4.67 11.07 0.70
CA ALA A 222 5.89 11.58 1.29
C ALA A 222 6.94 10.47 1.38
N THR A 223 8.01 10.60 0.61
CA THR A 223 9.14 9.66 0.70
C THR A 223 10.05 10.09 1.83
N ILE A 224 10.11 9.25 2.89
CA ILE A 224 10.95 9.47 4.06
C ILE A 224 12.32 8.82 3.84
N HIS A 225 13.37 9.56 4.14
CA HIS A 225 14.77 9.15 4.07
C HIS A 225 15.56 9.70 5.28
N SER A 226 16.84 9.35 5.39
CA SER A 226 17.71 9.71 6.53
C SER A 226 17.79 11.22 6.80
N GLU A 227 17.59 12.06 5.78
CA GLU A 227 17.78 13.51 5.89
C GLU A 227 16.47 14.30 6.05
N ASN A 228 15.28 13.65 5.99
CA ASN A 228 14.00 14.36 6.11
C ASN A 228 13.05 13.78 7.17
N TYR A 229 13.44 12.74 7.90
CA TYR A 229 12.57 12.09 8.87
C TYR A 229 12.06 13.05 9.97
N GLU A 230 12.83 14.08 10.31
CA GLU A 230 12.43 15.10 11.29
C GLU A 230 11.24 15.95 10.80
N GLN A 231 10.99 15.99 9.50
CA GLN A 231 9.86 16.70 8.90
C GLN A 231 8.52 15.93 9.00
N TYR A 232 8.48 14.78 9.69
CA TYR A 232 7.30 13.92 9.76
C TYR A 232 6.02 14.71 10.10
N ASN A 233 6.04 15.48 11.17
CA ASN A 233 4.90 16.29 11.59
C ASN A 233 4.60 17.45 10.63
N GLU A 234 5.61 18.02 9.99
CA GLU A 234 5.43 19.07 8.99
C GLU A 234 4.72 18.54 7.73
N PHE A 235 5.00 17.30 7.31
CA PHE A 235 4.24 16.66 6.22
C PHE A 235 2.76 16.48 6.55
N ILE A 236 2.45 16.08 7.80
CA ILE A 236 1.05 15.98 8.27
C ILE A 236 0.38 17.34 8.23
N ASN A 237 1.03 18.37 8.79
CA ASN A 237 0.50 19.74 8.80
C ASN A 237 0.30 20.28 7.38
N LEU A 238 1.23 20.02 6.47
CA LEU A 238 1.12 20.38 5.06
C LEU A 238 -0.10 19.73 4.41
N ALA A 239 -0.26 18.42 4.58
CA ALA A 239 -1.40 17.70 4.02
C ALA A 239 -2.74 18.23 4.57
N CYS A 240 -2.83 18.47 5.88
CA CYS A 240 -4.00 19.08 6.52
C CYS A 240 -4.28 20.46 5.96
N PHE A 241 -3.27 21.32 5.86
CA PHE A 241 -3.40 22.67 5.31
C PHE A 241 -3.89 22.67 3.87
N LEU A 242 -3.36 21.77 3.04
CA LEU A 242 -3.75 21.63 1.65
C LEU A 242 -5.06 20.85 1.47
N GLY A 243 -5.61 20.23 2.52
CA GLY A 243 -6.79 19.37 2.46
C GLY A 243 -6.56 18.15 1.55
N ALA A 244 -5.36 17.63 1.54
CA ALA A 244 -4.96 16.40 0.85
C ALA A 244 -4.85 15.25 1.83
N SER A 245 -5.06 14.03 1.37
CA SER A 245 -4.67 12.85 2.14
C SER A 245 -3.16 12.62 2.03
N LEU A 246 -2.59 11.85 2.96
CA LEU A 246 -1.14 11.63 3.04
C LEU A 246 -0.85 10.18 3.38
N ASN A 247 0.16 9.61 2.73
CA ASN A 247 0.85 8.43 3.24
C ASN A 247 2.37 8.64 3.21
N PHE A 248 3.05 7.90 4.05
CA PHE A 248 4.51 7.86 4.10
C PHE A 248 5.02 6.61 3.38
N SER A 249 6.07 6.78 2.57
CA SER A 249 6.80 5.70 1.93
C SER A 249 8.25 5.78 2.37
N LEU A 250 8.80 4.71 2.93
CA LEU A 250 10.21 4.68 3.29
C LEU A 250 11.05 4.46 2.03
N LEU A 251 12.10 5.27 1.87
CA LEU A 251 13.03 5.12 0.77
C LEU A 251 13.72 3.76 0.85
N SER A 252 13.72 3.03 -0.24
CA SER A 252 14.38 1.73 -0.40
C SER A 252 15.28 1.76 -1.62
N CYS A 253 16.38 1.02 -1.60
CA CYS A 253 17.19 0.89 -2.80
C CYS A 253 16.44 0.13 -3.90
N PRO A 254 16.41 0.65 -5.13
CA PRO A 254 15.93 -0.09 -6.27
C PRO A 254 16.90 -1.19 -6.67
N VAL A 255 16.45 -2.14 -7.48
CA VAL A 255 17.26 -3.28 -7.95
C VAL A 255 18.57 -2.82 -8.62
N ASP A 256 18.50 -1.79 -9.46
CA ASP A 256 19.61 -1.30 -10.28
C ASP A 256 20.26 -0.02 -9.75
N GLY A 257 19.90 0.43 -8.55
CA GLY A 257 20.39 1.70 -7.99
C GLY A 257 21.07 1.56 -6.62
N ASP A 258 21.89 2.52 -6.27
CA ASP A 258 22.45 2.65 -4.92
C ASP A 258 21.99 3.95 -4.29
N CYS A 259 21.19 3.83 -3.23
CA CYS A 259 20.74 4.95 -2.42
C CYS A 259 20.88 4.67 -0.92
N ARG A 260 21.74 3.71 -0.53
CA ARG A 260 21.88 3.25 0.86
C ARG A 260 22.21 4.37 1.83
N SER A 261 22.98 5.38 1.39
CA SER A 261 23.30 6.55 2.20
C SER A 261 22.08 7.41 2.59
N PHE A 262 20.99 7.29 1.86
CA PHE A 262 19.72 7.97 2.14
C PHE A 262 18.68 7.05 2.78
N CYS A 263 18.91 5.75 2.81
CA CYS A 263 17.96 4.82 3.44
C CYS A 263 17.94 5.04 4.96
N PRO A 264 16.74 5.03 5.58
CA PRO A 264 16.64 5.13 7.03
C PRO A 264 17.34 3.95 7.71
N ASP A 265 18.13 4.21 8.73
CA ASP A 265 18.68 3.19 9.63
C ASP A 265 17.76 2.94 10.84
N ASP A 266 18.09 1.97 11.68
CA ASP A 266 17.31 1.60 12.87
C ASP A 266 17.05 2.80 13.79
N SER A 267 18.02 3.72 13.92
CA SER A 267 17.89 4.90 14.79
C SER A 267 16.86 5.90 14.22
N VAL A 268 16.88 6.08 12.91
CA VAL A 268 15.92 6.93 12.19
C VAL A 268 14.52 6.30 12.22
N LEU A 269 14.43 5.00 11.99
CA LEU A 269 13.14 4.27 12.06
C LEU A 269 12.50 4.36 13.44
N LYS A 270 13.30 4.23 14.50
CA LYS A 270 12.82 4.42 15.87
C LYS A 270 12.26 5.83 16.10
N LYS A 271 12.99 6.86 15.66
CA LYS A 271 12.53 8.25 15.78
C LYS A 271 11.23 8.53 14.98
N ILE A 272 11.09 7.92 13.79
CA ILE A 272 9.85 7.99 13.01
C ILE A 272 8.70 7.34 13.79
N ALA A 273 8.92 6.15 14.36
CA ALA A 273 7.92 5.45 15.15
C ALA A 273 7.50 6.28 16.38
N ASP A 274 8.47 6.82 17.13
CA ASP A 274 8.21 7.67 18.28
C ASP A 274 7.41 8.94 17.89
N SER A 275 7.74 9.57 16.76
CA SER A 275 7.03 10.73 16.23
C SER A 275 5.61 10.39 15.80
N ALA A 276 5.41 9.24 15.14
CA ALA A 276 4.09 8.75 14.73
C ALA A 276 3.20 8.45 15.94
N PHE A 277 3.77 7.86 16.99
CA PHE A 277 3.05 7.59 18.25
C PHE A 277 2.61 8.87 18.96
N THR A 278 3.52 9.84 19.07
CA THR A 278 3.23 11.14 19.71
C THR A 278 2.18 11.92 18.93
N SER A 279 2.24 11.90 17.61
CA SER A 279 1.28 12.60 16.75
C SER A 279 -0.11 11.98 16.82
N ASN A 280 -0.21 10.65 16.88
CA ASN A 280 -1.50 9.96 17.05
C ASN A 280 -2.13 10.24 18.42
N SER A 281 -1.35 10.46 19.48
CA SER A 281 -1.86 10.88 20.79
C SER A 281 -2.46 12.29 20.77
N MET A 282 -1.99 13.18 19.89
CA MET A 282 -2.55 14.53 19.72
C MET A 282 -3.89 14.54 18.95
N PHE A 283 -4.18 13.55 18.13
CA PHE A 283 -5.50 13.36 17.49
C PHE A 283 -6.55 12.71 18.41
N SER A 284 -6.16 12.29 19.60
CA SER A 284 -7.01 11.79 20.66
C SER A 284 -7.69 12.95 21.35
N THR A 285 -8.72 13.57 20.76
CA THR A 285 -9.63 14.28 21.61
C THR A 285 -10.95 14.66 20.97
N LYS A 286 -11.96 14.50 21.79
CA LYS A 286 -13.37 14.92 21.70
C LYS A 286 -14.28 14.00 20.90
N GLY A 287 -14.69 12.91 21.55
CA GLY A 287 -15.97 12.29 21.28
C GLY A 287 -15.99 11.19 20.22
N LYS A 288 -14.84 10.64 19.88
CA LYS A 288 -14.78 9.44 19.03
C LYS A 288 -14.60 8.18 19.88
N SER A 289 -15.35 7.15 19.55
CA SER A 289 -15.23 5.82 20.14
C SER A 289 -13.82 5.24 19.90
N TYR A 290 -13.34 4.35 20.77
CA TYR A 290 -12.10 3.58 20.58
C TYR A 290 -12.08 2.85 19.23
N SER A 291 -13.22 2.44 18.68
CA SER A 291 -13.37 1.84 17.36
C SER A 291 -12.92 2.75 16.20
N ASP A 292 -12.96 4.07 16.36
CA ASP A 292 -12.54 5.02 15.33
C ASP A 292 -11.01 5.16 15.21
N PHE A 293 -10.26 4.68 16.19
CA PHE A 293 -8.79 4.74 16.20
C PHE A 293 -8.11 3.51 15.59
N PHE A 294 -8.81 2.38 15.54
CA PHE A 294 -8.26 1.10 15.05
C PHE A 294 -8.87 0.68 13.71
N GLN A 295 -9.05 1.61 12.77
CA GLN A 295 -9.32 1.27 11.37
C GLN A 295 -8.08 0.71 10.64
N ASN A 296 -7.01 0.40 11.35
CA ASN A 296 -5.88 -0.28 10.77
C ASN A 296 -6.19 -1.75 10.59
N GLU A 297 -6.30 -2.18 9.35
CA GLU A 297 -6.43 -3.60 9.02
C GLU A 297 -5.22 -4.38 9.57
N ILE A 298 -5.50 -5.43 10.33
CA ILE A 298 -4.45 -6.38 10.68
C ILE A 298 -4.14 -7.31 9.51
N LYS A 299 -2.90 -7.75 9.41
CA LYS A 299 -2.43 -8.61 8.33
C LYS A 299 -1.37 -9.58 8.82
N GLY A 300 -1.44 -10.80 8.35
CA GLY A 300 -0.43 -11.82 8.65
C GLY A 300 0.63 -11.97 7.55
N LYS A 301 0.38 -11.40 6.36
CA LYS A 301 1.24 -11.53 5.18
C LYS A 301 1.23 -10.27 4.34
N CYS A 302 2.24 -10.15 3.47
CA CYS A 302 2.26 -9.17 2.40
C CYS A 302 1.12 -9.43 1.39
N ALA A 303 0.53 -8.37 0.85
CA ALA A 303 -0.55 -8.44 -0.14
C ALA A 303 -0.07 -8.76 -1.57
N ALA A 304 1.24 -8.77 -1.82
CA ALA A 304 1.82 -9.02 -3.13
C ALA A 304 1.44 -10.42 -3.68
N GLY A 305 0.95 -10.46 -4.89
CA GLY A 305 0.47 -11.69 -5.56
C GLY A 305 -0.82 -12.28 -4.97
N ALA A 306 -1.38 -11.70 -3.89
CA ALA A 306 -2.62 -12.15 -3.25
C ALA A 306 -3.78 -11.18 -3.45
N LYS A 307 -3.57 -9.89 -3.12
CA LYS A 307 -4.56 -8.81 -3.25
C LYS A 307 -4.10 -7.72 -4.23
N VAL A 308 -2.81 -7.68 -4.51
CA VAL A 308 -2.16 -6.68 -5.37
C VAL A 308 -1.30 -7.37 -6.41
N ALA A 309 -1.33 -6.85 -7.64
CA ALA A 309 -0.39 -7.16 -8.71
C ALA A 309 0.16 -5.88 -9.34
N SER A 310 1.09 -6.01 -10.27
CA SER A 310 1.60 -4.90 -11.06
C SER A 310 1.85 -5.34 -12.49
N VAL A 311 1.51 -4.47 -13.45
CA VAL A 311 1.82 -4.68 -14.87
C VAL A 311 2.84 -3.64 -15.32
N GLY A 312 3.90 -4.10 -15.95
CA GLY A 312 4.96 -3.26 -16.50
C GLY A 312 4.56 -2.60 -17.81
N HIS A 313 5.34 -1.60 -18.22
CA HIS A 313 5.20 -0.87 -19.49
C HIS A 313 5.34 -1.74 -20.75
N ASP A 314 5.77 -2.99 -20.57
CA ASP A 314 5.99 -4.03 -21.58
C ASP A 314 4.94 -5.16 -21.53
N GLY A 315 3.95 -5.05 -20.63
CA GLY A 315 2.89 -6.03 -20.42
C GLY A 315 3.27 -7.18 -19.48
N ASN A 316 4.48 -7.22 -18.95
CA ASN A 316 4.89 -8.23 -17.97
C ASN A 316 4.19 -7.99 -16.62
N VAL A 317 3.73 -9.09 -16.01
CA VAL A 317 2.98 -9.06 -14.76
C VAL A 317 3.88 -9.49 -13.60
N TYR A 318 3.77 -8.77 -12.48
CA TYR A 318 4.57 -8.97 -11.28
C TYR A 318 3.70 -8.99 -10.03
N PRO A 319 4.14 -9.63 -8.92
CA PRO A 319 3.38 -9.65 -7.67
C PRO A 319 3.18 -8.26 -7.04
N CYS A 320 4.12 -7.33 -7.29
CA CYS A 320 4.12 -5.99 -6.70
C CYS A 320 4.95 -5.02 -7.56
N HIS A 321 4.61 -3.73 -7.51
CA HIS A 321 5.33 -2.66 -8.20
C HIS A 321 6.82 -2.51 -7.79
N MET A 322 7.20 -3.03 -6.62
CA MET A 322 8.59 -3.07 -6.15
C MET A 322 9.38 -4.29 -6.66
N LEU A 323 8.73 -5.24 -7.31
CA LEU A 323 9.31 -6.53 -7.74
C LEU A 323 9.31 -6.70 -9.26
N HIS A 324 9.58 -5.63 -10.00
CA HIS A 324 9.76 -5.68 -11.45
C HIS A 324 11.16 -6.24 -11.80
N VAL A 325 11.40 -7.48 -11.40
CA VAL A 325 12.63 -8.24 -11.70
C VAL A 325 12.27 -9.52 -12.44
N SER A 326 13.14 -9.98 -13.36
CA SER A 326 12.87 -11.11 -14.25
C SER A 326 12.38 -12.36 -13.52
N ASP A 327 13.02 -12.68 -12.38
CA ASP A 327 12.71 -13.90 -11.60
C ASP A 327 11.37 -13.85 -10.87
N MET A 328 10.74 -12.68 -10.83
CA MET A 328 9.41 -12.46 -10.22
C MET A 328 8.32 -12.24 -11.27
N CYS A 329 8.64 -12.35 -12.56
CA CYS A 329 7.66 -12.22 -13.63
C CYS A 329 6.69 -13.41 -13.59
N ALA A 330 5.40 -13.09 -13.44
CA ALA A 330 4.32 -14.09 -13.42
C ALA A 330 3.82 -14.47 -14.81
N GLY A 331 4.25 -13.77 -15.84
CA GLY A 331 3.86 -13.92 -17.24
C GLY A 331 3.64 -12.55 -17.90
N ASN A 332 3.20 -12.56 -19.16
CA ASN A 332 2.90 -11.34 -19.93
C ASN A 332 1.42 -11.33 -20.31
N ILE A 333 0.69 -10.31 -19.89
CA ILE A 333 -0.78 -10.23 -20.02
C ILE A 333 -1.26 -10.17 -21.49
N LEU A 334 -0.35 -9.86 -22.43
CA LEU A 334 -0.65 -9.83 -23.87
C LEU A 334 -0.36 -11.17 -24.58
N LYS A 335 0.31 -12.12 -23.90
CA LYS A 335 0.82 -13.34 -24.53
C LYS A 335 0.37 -14.61 -23.83
N ASP A 336 0.28 -14.56 -22.50
CA ASP A 336 0.03 -15.74 -21.67
C ASP A 336 -1.43 -15.76 -21.21
N SER A 337 -1.93 -16.91 -20.78
CA SER A 337 -3.29 -17.03 -20.27
C SER A 337 -3.43 -16.34 -18.91
N LEU A 338 -4.59 -15.74 -18.64
CA LEU A 338 -4.84 -15.08 -17.36
C LEU A 338 -4.85 -16.07 -16.19
N GLU A 339 -5.26 -17.31 -16.44
CA GLU A 339 -5.24 -18.41 -15.48
C GLU A 339 -3.82 -18.75 -15.05
N GLU A 340 -2.89 -18.86 -16.02
CA GLU A 340 -1.48 -19.13 -15.74
C GLU A 340 -0.83 -17.99 -14.97
N ILE A 341 -1.10 -16.74 -15.36
CA ILE A 341 -0.64 -15.54 -14.63
C ILE A 341 -1.17 -15.55 -13.19
N ALA A 342 -2.46 -15.84 -13.00
CA ALA A 342 -3.07 -15.90 -11.67
C ALA A 342 -2.45 -17.00 -10.80
N LEU A 343 -2.18 -18.18 -11.36
CA LEU A 343 -1.51 -19.27 -10.66
C LEU A 343 -0.08 -18.90 -10.24
N ASN A 344 0.68 -18.23 -11.11
CA ASN A 344 2.04 -17.80 -10.81
C ASN A 344 2.07 -16.72 -9.72
N LEU A 345 1.13 -15.75 -9.76
CA LEU A 345 0.96 -14.75 -8.68
C LEU A 345 0.60 -15.40 -7.36
N HIS A 346 -0.33 -16.35 -7.36
CA HIS A 346 -0.71 -17.11 -6.18
C HIS A 346 0.47 -17.93 -5.63
N SER A 347 1.25 -18.58 -6.49
CA SER A 347 2.46 -19.31 -6.12
C SER A 347 3.47 -18.40 -5.41
N PHE A 348 3.67 -17.17 -5.89
CA PHE A 348 4.50 -16.19 -5.16
C PHE A 348 3.95 -15.89 -3.77
N SER A 349 2.65 -15.57 -3.67
CA SER A 349 2.00 -15.27 -2.38
C SER A 349 2.09 -16.43 -1.39
N SER A 350 1.99 -17.67 -1.89
CA SER A 350 2.08 -18.89 -1.07
C SER A 350 3.46 -19.09 -0.46
N ARG A 351 4.52 -18.63 -1.14
CA ARG A 351 5.90 -18.66 -0.65
C ARG A 351 6.21 -17.60 0.42
N CYS A 352 5.37 -16.56 0.54
CA CYS A 352 5.54 -15.55 1.58
C CYS A 352 5.07 -16.10 2.93
N SER A 353 5.96 -16.19 3.91
CA SER A 353 5.63 -16.65 5.27
C SER A 353 4.62 -15.73 5.95
N CYS A 354 3.80 -16.33 6.83
CA CYS A 354 3.04 -15.57 7.79
C CYS A 354 4.01 -14.89 8.79
N VAL A 355 3.61 -13.73 9.29
CA VAL A 355 4.40 -12.98 10.26
C VAL A 355 4.71 -13.79 11.53
N ASP A 356 3.84 -14.73 11.87
CA ASP A 356 4.04 -15.65 13.01
C ASP A 356 5.20 -16.65 12.80
N ASP A 357 5.55 -16.91 11.52
CA ASP A 357 6.61 -17.85 11.13
C ASP A 357 7.97 -17.16 10.94
N ILE A 358 7.99 -15.83 10.85
CA ILE A 358 9.22 -15.05 10.69
C ILE A 358 9.87 -14.85 12.06
N ALA A 359 11.05 -15.42 12.26
CA ALA A 359 11.71 -15.54 13.57
C ALA A 359 11.80 -14.25 14.39
N LYS A 360 12.16 -13.10 13.75
CA LYS A 360 12.22 -11.79 14.44
C LYS A 360 10.86 -11.12 14.60
N CYS A 361 9.85 -11.54 13.84
CA CYS A 361 8.54 -10.89 13.83
C CYS A 361 7.57 -11.54 14.80
N ARG A 362 7.69 -12.86 15.08
CA ARG A 362 6.74 -13.60 15.94
C ARG A 362 6.56 -13.00 17.32
N ASP A 363 7.61 -12.39 17.87
CA ASP A 363 7.61 -11.80 19.21
C ASP A 363 7.49 -10.25 19.17
N CYS A 364 7.23 -9.68 18.00
CA CYS A 364 7.09 -8.22 17.81
C CYS A 364 5.66 -7.78 18.11
N ASP A 365 5.49 -6.76 18.95
CA ASP A 365 4.17 -6.21 19.29
C ASP A 365 3.43 -5.63 18.06
N TYR A 366 4.16 -5.15 17.06
CA TYR A 366 3.62 -4.57 15.83
C TYR A 366 3.33 -5.59 14.73
N ARG A 367 3.58 -6.91 14.97
CA ARG A 367 3.58 -7.92 13.91
C ARG A 367 2.33 -7.94 13.02
N TYR A 368 1.15 -7.84 13.61
CA TYR A 368 -0.10 -7.90 12.87
C TYR A 368 -0.48 -6.58 12.19
N TYR A 369 0.02 -5.45 12.63
CA TYR A 369 -0.10 -4.18 11.93
C TYR A 369 0.94 -4.02 10.82
N CYS A 370 2.14 -4.52 11.03
CA CYS A 370 3.24 -4.51 10.08
C CYS A 370 3.08 -5.61 9.01
N GLY A 371 2.64 -6.83 9.40
CA GLY A 371 2.55 -8.00 8.51
C GLY A 371 3.90 -8.52 8.03
N GLY A 372 4.97 -8.32 8.83
CA GLY A 372 6.33 -8.73 8.51
C GLY A 372 7.09 -7.74 7.59
N GLY A 373 6.53 -6.56 7.33
CA GLY A 373 7.14 -5.52 6.50
C GLY A 373 7.03 -5.76 4.99
N CYS A 374 7.93 -5.18 4.22
CA CYS A 374 7.95 -5.26 2.76
C CYS A 374 8.75 -6.48 2.27
N ARG A 375 8.06 -7.45 1.65
CA ARG A 375 8.72 -8.65 1.10
C ARG A 375 9.68 -8.33 -0.05
N ALA A 376 9.43 -7.23 -0.77
CA ALA A 376 10.36 -6.78 -1.79
C ALA A 376 11.71 -6.35 -1.17
N ARG A 377 11.69 -5.57 -0.08
CA ARG A 377 12.93 -5.22 0.63
C ARG A 377 13.62 -6.44 1.21
N SER A 378 12.88 -7.34 1.86
CA SER A 378 13.45 -8.59 2.39
C SER A 378 14.17 -9.40 1.32
N LEU A 379 13.59 -9.48 0.12
CA LEU A 379 14.20 -10.18 -1.02
C LEU A 379 15.41 -9.43 -1.58
N LEU A 380 15.29 -8.12 -1.82
CA LEU A 380 16.31 -7.32 -2.49
C LEU A 380 17.52 -7.03 -1.60
N ASP A 381 17.30 -6.84 -0.30
CA ASP A 381 18.36 -6.57 0.67
C ASP A 381 18.93 -7.84 1.32
N GLY A 382 18.08 -8.82 1.59
CA GLY A 382 18.41 -10.04 2.32
C GLY A 382 18.42 -11.32 1.49
N GLY A 383 18.02 -11.26 0.23
CA GLY A 383 17.99 -12.41 -0.69
C GLY A 383 16.92 -13.47 -0.38
N ASN A 384 16.00 -13.21 0.56
CA ASN A 384 15.02 -14.19 1.01
C ASN A 384 13.68 -13.53 1.37
N LEU A 385 12.57 -14.14 0.91
CA LEU A 385 11.21 -13.70 1.22
C LEU A 385 10.81 -13.93 2.70
N ASP A 386 11.47 -14.85 3.40
CA ASP A 386 11.18 -15.20 4.78
C ASP A 386 12.04 -14.44 5.80
N SER A 387 12.99 -13.64 5.31
CA SER A 387 13.75 -12.73 6.16
C SER A 387 12.85 -11.61 6.67
N PRO A 388 13.10 -11.10 7.90
CA PRO A 388 12.46 -9.85 8.31
C PRO A 388 12.80 -8.75 7.33
N ASP A 389 11.91 -7.78 7.22
CA ASP A 389 12.21 -6.52 6.50
C ASP A 389 13.44 -5.87 7.11
N SER A 390 14.28 -5.29 6.28
CA SER A 390 15.48 -4.56 6.73
C SER A 390 15.15 -3.29 7.52
N TYR A 391 13.86 -2.88 7.55
CA TYR A 391 13.37 -1.69 8.27
C TYR A 391 12.50 -2.04 9.46
#